data_8afbc568e41a894c3034c66bb8cc3b85
#
_entry.id   8afbc568e41a894c3034c66bb8cc3b85
#
_cell.length_a   1.000
_cell.length_b   1.000
_cell.length_c   1.000
_cell.angle_alpha   90.00
_cell.angle_beta   90.00
_cell.angle_gamma   90.00
#
_symmetry.space_group_name_H-M   'P 1'
#
loop_
_entity.id
_entity.type
_entity.pdbx_description
1 polymer ?
#
loop_
_entity_poly.entity_id
_entity_poly.type
_entity_poly.pdbx_seq_one_letter_code
_entity_poly.pdbx_strand_id
1 'polypeptide(L)'
;MNRRHFLGGAAALIPAVGVVRPQSLKDRILGAWRIRDAETVNVTTGQVSPWLGRPRPYSGLIVYLPTGLMSVQIGAARPSARAGAGFGALSSEERLGYVDTWYAYYGRFEVDERQAQVRHMIEGSLFAFESGTTLVRAVSFASEALTLQTVDLLTGPTGDTFNRLTWIRA
;
A
#
# COMPACT_ATOMS: atom_id res chain seq x y z
N MET A 1 -59.53 52.84 20.29
CA MET A 1 -59.19 51.91 19.19
C MET A 1 -57.67 51.91 19.03
N ASN A 2 -56.96 50.93 19.65
CA ASN A 2 -55.50 50.81 19.61
C ASN A 2 -55.13 49.66 18.68
N ARG A 3 -54.50 49.99 17.53
CA ARG A 3 -53.86 49.02 16.63
C ARG A 3 -52.40 48.76 17.08
N ARG A 4 -52.14 47.56 17.58
CA ARG A 4 -50.80 47.06 17.85
C ARG A 4 -50.20 46.45 16.55
N HIS A 5 -49.16 47.07 16.03
CA HIS A 5 -48.37 46.48 14.95
C HIS A 5 -47.43 45.42 15.52
N PHE A 6 -47.57 44.16 15.10
CA PHE A 6 -46.61 43.10 15.34
C PHE A 6 -45.54 43.19 14.25
N LEU A 7 -44.32 43.55 14.64
CA LEU A 7 -43.14 43.40 13.78
C LEU A 7 -42.65 41.96 13.91
N GLY A 8 -42.87 41.14 12.89
CA GLY A 8 -42.31 39.80 12.77
C GLY A 8 -40.86 39.90 12.33
N GLY A 9 -39.92 39.64 13.22
CA GLY A 9 -38.50 39.48 12.87
C GLY A 9 -38.26 38.14 12.19
N ALA A 10 -37.89 38.16 10.90
CA ALA A 10 -37.43 36.98 10.20
C ALA A 10 -35.96 36.72 10.58
N ALA A 11 -35.70 35.68 11.37
CA ALA A 11 -34.33 35.20 11.61
C ALA A 11 -33.82 34.49 10.36
N ALA A 12 -32.83 35.09 9.71
CA ALA A 12 -32.13 34.46 8.58
C ALA A 12 -31.22 33.31 9.11
N LEU A 13 -31.58 32.09 8.77
CA LEU A 13 -30.72 30.93 8.98
C LEU A 13 -29.52 31.01 8.01
N ILE A 14 -28.35 31.34 8.52
CA ILE A 14 -27.10 31.26 7.79
C ILE A 14 -26.69 29.76 7.72
N PRO A 15 -26.61 29.15 6.53
CA PRO A 15 -26.16 27.77 6.44
C PRO A 15 -24.69 27.71 6.91
N ALA A 16 -24.39 26.86 7.88
CA ALA A 16 -23.04 26.57 8.31
C ALA A 16 -22.29 25.95 7.15
N VAL A 17 -21.36 26.71 6.56
CA VAL A 17 -20.41 26.18 5.57
C VAL A 17 -19.51 25.20 6.33
N GLY A 18 -19.74 23.91 6.12
CA GLY A 18 -18.92 22.85 6.69
C GLY A 18 -17.47 23.02 6.20
N VAL A 19 -16.55 23.31 7.10
CA VAL A 19 -15.12 23.33 6.80
C VAL A 19 -14.71 21.90 6.50
N VAL A 20 -14.52 21.56 5.22
CA VAL A 20 -13.95 20.29 4.79
C VAL A 20 -12.48 20.31 5.25
N ARG A 21 -12.16 19.58 6.31
CA ARG A 21 -10.77 19.39 6.74
C ARG A 21 -10.06 18.55 5.68
N PRO A 22 -8.87 18.94 5.24
CA PRO A 22 -8.07 18.08 4.36
C PRO A 22 -7.82 16.74 5.06
N GLN A 23 -8.05 15.65 4.34
CA GLN A 23 -7.82 14.31 4.87
C GLN A 23 -6.34 14.14 5.22
N SER A 24 -6.04 13.58 6.39
CA SER A 24 -4.69 13.22 6.77
C SER A 24 -4.14 12.12 5.86
N LEU A 25 -2.81 11.99 5.79
CA LEU A 25 -2.18 10.90 5.05
C LEU A 25 -2.67 9.54 5.58
N LYS A 26 -2.80 9.43 6.91
CA LYS A 26 -3.34 8.23 7.56
C LYS A 26 -4.74 7.91 7.05
N ASP A 27 -5.65 8.89 7.02
CA ASP A 27 -7.02 8.64 6.55
C ASP A 27 -7.05 8.22 5.08
N ARG A 28 -6.14 8.78 4.28
CA ARG A 28 -6.04 8.48 2.85
C ARG A 28 -5.55 7.08 2.56
N ILE A 29 -4.61 6.52 3.35
CA ILE A 29 -4.09 5.16 3.12
C ILE A 29 -5.00 4.07 3.67
N LEU A 30 -5.88 4.36 4.65
CA LEU A 30 -6.80 3.38 5.22
C LEU A 30 -7.64 2.67 4.15
N GLY A 31 -7.89 1.38 4.36
CA GLY A 31 -8.70 0.53 3.49
C GLY A 31 -7.89 -0.49 2.72
N ALA A 32 -8.49 -1.04 1.68
CA ALA A 32 -7.89 -2.08 0.84
C ALA A 32 -7.47 -1.50 -0.52
N TRP A 33 -6.32 -1.97 -1.01
CA TRP A 33 -5.72 -1.53 -2.25
C TRP A 33 -5.24 -2.74 -3.06
N ARG A 34 -5.50 -2.75 -4.36
CA ARG A 34 -4.99 -3.76 -5.30
C ARG A 34 -3.71 -3.29 -5.95
N ILE A 35 -2.73 -4.18 -6.08
CA ILE A 35 -1.51 -3.87 -6.82
C ILE A 35 -1.87 -3.62 -8.30
N ARG A 36 -1.37 -2.51 -8.85
CA ARG A 36 -1.45 -2.18 -10.26
C ARG A 36 -0.13 -2.50 -10.96
N ASP A 37 0.98 -2.11 -10.36
CA ASP A 37 2.32 -2.39 -10.86
C ASP A 37 3.34 -2.33 -9.73
N ALA A 38 4.49 -2.97 -9.96
CA ALA A 38 5.64 -2.96 -9.06
C ALA A 38 6.93 -2.97 -9.89
N GLU A 39 7.87 -2.12 -9.49
CA GLU A 39 9.10 -1.85 -10.22
C GLU A 39 10.29 -1.79 -9.29
N THR A 40 11.46 -2.17 -9.81
CA THR A 40 12.76 -1.85 -9.24
C THR A 40 13.41 -0.77 -10.10
N VAL A 41 13.86 0.31 -9.48
CA VAL A 41 14.44 1.48 -10.15
C VAL A 41 15.89 1.64 -9.72
N ASN A 42 16.82 1.69 -10.68
CA ASN A 42 18.21 2.00 -10.42
C ASN A 42 18.38 3.50 -10.15
N VAL A 43 19.01 3.85 -9.04
CA VAL A 43 19.15 5.25 -8.58
C VAL A 43 20.01 6.07 -9.52
N THR A 44 21.09 5.48 -10.04
CA THR A 44 22.08 6.18 -10.85
C THR A 44 21.61 6.37 -12.30
N THR A 45 21.05 5.31 -12.89
CA THR A 45 20.72 5.31 -14.32
C THR A 45 19.25 5.66 -14.59
N GLY A 46 18.38 5.59 -13.57
CA GLY A 46 16.93 5.70 -13.73
C GLY A 46 16.30 4.49 -14.44
N GLN A 47 17.07 3.45 -14.73
CA GLN A 47 16.55 2.25 -15.39
C GLN A 47 15.48 1.58 -14.53
N VAL A 48 14.37 1.25 -15.17
CA VAL A 48 13.24 0.56 -14.56
C VAL A 48 13.21 -0.90 -15.00
N SER A 49 13.07 -1.80 -14.06
CA SER A 49 12.95 -3.24 -14.29
C SER A 49 11.75 -3.83 -13.51
N PRO A 50 11.30 -5.04 -13.84
CA PRO A 50 10.31 -5.74 -13.03
C PRO A 50 10.75 -5.86 -11.57
N TRP A 51 9.79 -5.71 -10.65
CA TRP A 51 10.04 -5.74 -9.21
C TRP A 51 10.80 -6.98 -8.77
N LEU A 52 11.99 -6.77 -8.21
CA LEU A 52 12.90 -7.84 -7.78
C LEU A 52 13.16 -8.92 -8.86
N GLY A 53 13.12 -8.56 -10.15
CA GLY A 53 13.29 -9.49 -11.26
C GLY A 53 12.10 -10.44 -11.51
N ARG A 54 11.01 -10.30 -10.75
CA ARG A 54 9.82 -11.16 -10.84
C ARG A 54 8.96 -10.81 -12.05
N PRO A 55 8.42 -11.81 -12.77
CA PRO A 55 7.67 -11.54 -14.00
C PRO A 55 6.29 -10.89 -13.73
N ARG A 56 5.89 -9.97 -14.61
CA ARG A 56 4.50 -9.45 -14.67
C ARG A 56 3.55 -10.46 -15.31
N PRO A 57 2.22 -10.36 -15.10
CA PRO A 57 1.55 -9.35 -14.26
C PRO A 57 1.63 -9.66 -12.78
N TYR A 58 1.41 -8.62 -11.95
CA TYR A 58 1.29 -8.77 -10.50
C TYR A 58 -0.18 -8.84 -10.09
N SER A 59 -0.43 -9.58 -9.02
CA SER A 59 -1.71 -9.62 -8.32
C SER A 59 -1.48 -9.48 -6.82
N GLY A 60 -2.42 -8.89 -6.11
CA GLY A 60 -2.27 -8.79 -4.66
C GLY A 60 -3.02 -7.63 -4.04
N LEU A 61 -2.95 -7.61 -2.73
CA LEU A 61 -3.63 -6.63 -1.89
C LEU A 61 -2.66 -6.08 -0.84
N ILE A 62 -2.84 -4.81 -0.50
CA ILE A 62 -2.42 -4.25 0.77
C ILE A 62 -3.67 -3.73 1.50
N VAL A 63 -3.76 -4.02 2.79
CA VAL A 63 -4.87 -3.57 3.64
C VAL A 63 -4.30 -2.82 4.84
N TYR A 64 -4.83 -1.63 5.10
CA TYR A 64 -4.57 -0.84 6.30
C TYR A 64 -5.87 -0.67 7.09
N LEU A 65 -5.90 -1.20 8.31
CA LEU A 65 -7.08 -1.13 9.18
C LEU A 65 -7.01 0.07 10.13
N PRO A 66 -8.14 0.66 10.52
CA PRO A 66 -8.17 1.74 11.53
C PRO A 66 -7.54 1.36 12.87
N THR A 67 -7.47 0.06 13.17
CA THR A 67 -6.84 -0.50 14.37
C THR A 67 -5.32 -0.41 14.37
N GLY A 68 -4.69 0.02 13.26
CA GLY A 68 -3.24 0.04 13.09
C GLY A 68 -2.65 -1.29 12.61
N LEU A 69 -3.49 -2.28 12.30
CA LEU A 69 -3.05 -3.54 11.68
C LEU A 69 -2.98 -3.38 10.15
N MET A 70 -2.05 -4.11 9.54
CA MET A 70 -1.89 -4.13 8.09
C MET A 70 -1.48 -5.52 7.61
N SER A 71 -1.75 -5.79 6.33
CA SER A 71 -1.30 -6.99 5.64
C SER A 71 -1.00 -6.69 4.18
N VAL A 72 0.05 -7.29 3.67
CA VAL A 72 0.48 -7.21 2.26
C VAL A 72 0.58 -8.60 1.69
N GLN A 73 0.07 -8.78 0.47
CA GLN A 73 0.21 -9.99 -0.30
C GLN A 73 0.41 -9.61 -1.77
N ILE A 74 1.52 -10.04 -2.37
CA ILE A 74 1.84 -9.76 -3.77
C ILE A 74 2.29 -11.05 -4.42
N GLY A 75 1.61 -11.44 -5.49
CA GLY A 75 2.00 -12.54 -6.36
C GLY A 75 2.45 -12.01 -7.72
N ALA A 76 3.58 -12.49 -8.22
CA ALA A 76 4.01 -12.32 -9.60
C ALA A 76 3.37 -13.39 -10.50
N ALA A 77 3.50 -13.26 -11.83
CA ALA A 77 3.08 -14.29 -12.76
C ALA A 77 3.75 -15.62 -12.42
N ARG A 78 2.96 -16.70 -12.44
CA ARG A 78 3.42 -18.03 -12.08
C ARG A 78 3.36 -18.97 -13.28
N PRO A 79 4.23 -19.99 -13.31
CA PRO A 79 4.01 -21.15 -14.16
C PRO A 79 2.64 -21.76 -13.88
N SER A 80 2.00 -22.33 -14.90
CA SER A 80 0.71 -22.99 -14.73
C SER A 80 0.81 -24.06 -13.66
N ALA A 81 -0.04 -23.96 -12.62
CA ALA A 81 -0.15 -25.03 -11.64
C ALA A 81 -0.71 -26.28 -12.31
N ARG A 82 -0.22 -27.47 -11.93
CA ARG A 82 -0.88 -28.73 -12.32
C ARG A 82 -2.29 -28.76 -11.74
N ALA A 83 -3.28 -28.84 -12.61
CA ALA A 83 -4.68 -28.94 -12.18
C ALA A 83 -4.88 -30.13 -11.25
N GLY A 84 -5.52 -29.92 -10.09
CA GLY A 84 -5.84 -30.96 -9.12
C GLY A 84 -4.67 -31.47 -8.25
N ALA A 85 -3.45 -30.93 -8.41
CA ALA A 85 -2.35 -31.32 -7.53
C ALA A 85 -2.44 -30.59 -6.18
N GLY A 86 -2.48 -31.34 -5.09
CA GLY A 86 -2.28 -30.79 -3.73
C GLY A 86 -0.82 -30.41 -3.53
N PHE A 87 -0.55 -29.50 -2.57
CA PHE A 87 0.81 -29.02 -2.28
C PHE A 87 1.82 -30.16 -2.01
N GLY A 88 1.37 -31.25 -1.39
CA GLY A 88 2.20 -32.43 -1.11
C GLY A 88 2.64 -33.21 -2.37
N ALA A 89 1.94 -33.06 -3.48
CA ALA A 89 2.26 -33.72 -4.75
C ALA A 89 3.22 -32.90 -5.64
N LEU A 90 3.58 -31.68 -5.21
CA LEU A 90 4.52 -30.82 -5.93
C LEU A 90 5.97 -31.25 -5.65
N SER A 91 6.82 -31.19 -6.65
CA SER A 91 8.26 -31.31 -6.47
C SER A 91 8.83 -30.16 -5.61
N SER A 92 10.04 -30.30 -5.11
CA SER A 92 10.73 -29.21 -4.39
C SER A 92 10.94 -27.97 -5.26
N GLU A 93 11.25 -28.15 -6.55
CA GLU A 93 11.43 -27.06 -7.50
C GLU A 93 10.10 -26.31 -7.74
N GLU A 94 8.98 -27.02 -7.94
CA GLU A 94 7.67 -26.43 -8.08
C GLU A 94 7.28 -25.61 -6.83
N ARG A 95 7.58 -26.12 -5.62
CA ARG A 95 7.31 -25.41 -4.36
C ARG A 95 8.15 -24.15 -4.24
N LEU A 96 9.46 -24.20 -4.57
CA LEU A 96 10.33 -23.03 -4.59
C LEU A 96 9.81 -21.98 -5.59
N GLY A 97 9.39 -22.39 -6.79
CA GLY A 97 8.82 -21.50 -7.79
C GLY A 97 7.59 -20.73 -7.25
N TYR A 98 6.78 -21.36 -6.40
CA TYR A 98 5.67 -20.65 -5.72
C TYR A 98 6.16 -19.63 -4.69
N VAL A 99 7.16 -19.99 -3.88
CA VAL A 99 7.74 -19.06 -2.89
C VAL A 99 8.40 -17.88 -3.60
N ASP A 100 9.16 -18.11 -4.65
CA ASP A 100 9.89 -17.06 -5.39
C ASP A 100 8.97 -16.05 -6.08
N THR A 101 7.74 -16.46 -6.41
CA THR A 101 6.75 -15.59 -7.04
C THR A 101 5.79 -14.93 -6.05
N TRP A 102 5.92 -15.22 -4.76
CA TRP A 102 5.02 -14.66 -3.73
C TRP A 102 5.79 -13.82 -2.71
N TYR A 103 5.16 -12.76 -2.22
CA TYR A 103 5.64 -11.94 -1.13
C TYR A 103 4.48 -11.61 -0.20
N ALA A 104 4.62 -11.90 1.06
CA ALA A 104 3.55 -11.66 2.02
C ALA A 104 4.11 -11.35 3.40
N TYR A 105 3.54 -10.36 4.05
CA TYR A 105 3.78 -10.04 5.46
C TYR A 105 2.57 -9.36 6.09
N TYR A 106 2.54 -9.36 7.40
CA TYR A 106 1.55 -8.64 8.19
C TYR A 106 2.19 -8.05 9.44
N GLY A 107 1.49 -7.13 10.06
CA GLY A 107 1.94 -6.48 11.29
C GLY A 107 1.15 -5.21 11.57
N ARG A 108 1.84 -4.25 12.14
CA ARG A 108 1.29 -2.92 12.45
C ARG A 108 1.83 -1.88 11.51
N PHE A 109 1.14 -0.74 11.45
CA PHE A 109 1.64 0.41 10.72
C PHE A 109 1.48 1.71 11.50
N GLU A 110 2.38 2.64 11.24
CA GLU A 110 2.34 4.02 11.69
C GLU A 110 2.59 4.95 10.52
N VAL A 111 1.99 6.14 10.57
CA VAL A 111 2.15 7.16 9.52
C VAL A 111 2.92 8.34 10.07
N ASP A 112 3.97 8.74 9.38
CA ASP A 112 4.66 10.01 9.58
C ASP A 112 4.12 11.03 8.56
N GLU A 113 3.21 11.89 9.03
CA GLU A 113 2.58 12.93 8.21
C GLU A 113 3.59 13.96 7.71
N ARG A 114 4.66 14.22 8.46
CA ARG A 114 5.66 15.26 8.13
C ARG A 114 6.57 14.80 7.01
N GLN A 115 6.97 13.54 7.05
CA GLN A 115 7.87 12.94 6.05
C GLN A 115 7.11 12.30 4.90
N ALA A 116 5.78 12.28 4.95
CA ALA A 116 4.93 11.54 4.03
C ALA A 116 5.38 10.07 3.92
N GLN A 117 5.53 9.40 5.06
CA GLN A 117 5.99 8.01 5.13
C GLN A 117 5.01 7.15 5.91
N VAL A 118 5.02 5.87 5.59
CA VAL A 118 4.41 4.82 6.41
C VAL A 118 5.47 3.81 6.85
N ARG A 119 5.44 3.44 8.10
CA ARG A 119 6.28 2.42 8.72
C ARG A 119 5.47 1.15 8.89
N HIS A 120 5.95 0.04 8.34
CA HIS A 120 5.38 -1.28 8.53
C HIS A 120 6.23 -2.03 9.54
N MET A 121 5.70 -2.23 10.73
CA MET A 121 6.34 -3.03 11.80
C MET A 121 5.89 -4.47 11.63
N ILE A 122 6.80 -5.31 11.14
CA ILE A 122 6.51 -6.66 10.67
C ILE A 122 6.41 -7.62 11.85
N GLU A 123 5.24 -8.23 12.05
CA GLU A 123 5.01 -9.29 13.05
C GLU A 123 5.25 -10.69 12.46
N GLY A 124 4.95 -10.87 11.17
CA GLY A 124 5.23 -12.10 10.46
C GLY A 124 5.37 -11.87 8.96
N SER A 125 6.28 -12.61 8.34
CA SER A 125 6.60 -12.53 6.91
C SER A 125 6.84 -13.92 6.32
N LEU A 126 6.60 -14.06 5.01
CA LEU A 126 7.06 -15.23 4.25
C LEU A 126 8.58 -15.39 4.36
N PHE A 127 9.31 -14.28 4.46
CA PHE A 127 10.73 -14.26 4.70
C PHE A 127 11.01 -14.03 6.19
N ALA A 128 11.34 -15.10 6.91
CA ALA A 128 11.47 -15.09 8.38
C ALA A 128 12.43 -14.00 8.89
N PHE A 129 13.45 -13.60 8.12
CA PHE A 129 14.41 -12.56 8.49
C PHE A 129 13.81 -11.15 8.54
N GLU A 130 12.62 -10.93 7.97
CA GLU A 130 11.92 -9.65 8.06
C GLU A 130 11.08 -9.53 9.33
N SER A 131 10.72 -10.64 9.97
CA SER A 131 9.92 -10.61 11.19
C SER A 131 10.65 -9.88 12.32
N GLY A 132 9.96 -8.95 12.97
CA GLY A 132 10.55 -8.08 14.00
C GLY A 132 11.27 -6.84 13.43
N THR A 133 11.32 -6.66 12.11
CA THR A 133 11.91 -5.47 11.46
C THR A 133 10.85 -4.40 11.17
N THR A 134 11.31 -3.22 10.77
CA THR A 134 10.46 -2.12 10.30
C THR A 134 10.83 -1.75 8.87
N LEU A 135 9.85 -1.81 7.97
CA LEU A 135 10.02 -1.38 6.59
C LEU A 135 9.42 0.02 6.41
N VAL A 136 10.23 0.99 6.01
CA VAL A 136 9.80 2.36 5.76
C VAL A 136 9.47 2.57 4.28
N ARG A 137 8.33 3.22 4.01
CA ARG A 137 7.89 3.53 2.65
C ARG A 137 7.54 5.00 2.54
N ALA A 138 8.12 5.69 1.58
CA ALA A 138 7.64 6.99 1.15
C ALA A 138 6.26 6.81 0.48
N VAL A 139 5.34 7.70 0.81
CA VAL A 139 3.94 7.64 0.35
C VAL A 139 3.66 8.82 -0.56
N SER A 140 3.12 8.56 -1.72
CA SER A 140 2.58 9.59 -2.59
C SER A 140 1.27 9.14 -3.24
N PHE A 141 0.50 10.11 -3.71
CA PHE A 141 -0.75 9.87 -4.43
C PHE A 141 -0.73 10.62 -5.75
N ALA A 142 -1.12 9.93 -6.82
CA ALA A 142 -1.38 10.52 -8.11
C ALA A 142 -2.79 10.12 -8.54
N SER A 143 -3.71 11.09 -8.59
CA SER A 143 -5.15 10.81 -8.70
C SER A 143 -5.60 9.85 -7.60
N GLU A 144 -6.22 8.73 -7.96
CA GLU A 144 -6.69 7.68 -7.04
C GLU A 144 -5.65 6.59 -6.75
N ALA A 145 -4.43 6.72 -7.29
CA ALA A 145 -3.39 5.73 -7.09
C ALA A 145 -2.50 6.10 -5.89
N LEU A 146 -2.27 5.12 -5.02
CA LEU A 146 -1.29 5.15 -3.94
C LEU A 146 0.04 4.60 -4.47
N THR A 147 1.12 5.33 -4.27
CA THR A 147 2.48 4.83 -4.54
C THR A 147 3.24 4.67 -3.23
N LEU A 148 3.81 3.50 -3.03
CA LEU A 148 4.71 3.17 -1.93
C LEU A 148 6.10 2.91 -2.50
N GLN A 149 7.10 3.66 -2.02
CA GLN A 149 8.49 3.52 -2.43
C GLN A 149 9.37 3.16 -1.25
N THR A 150 10.31 2.20 -1.41
CA THR A 150 11.29 1.91 -0.35
C THR A 150 12.18 3.13 -0.10
N VAL A 151 12.38 3.47 1.16
CA VAL A 151 13.28 4.57 1.58
C VAL A 151 14.70 4.07 1.63
N ASP A 152 14.91 2.90 2.21
CA ASP A 152 16.22 2.26 2.24
C ASP A 152 16.59 1.73 0.85
N LEU A 153 17.80 2.03 0.41
CA LEU A 153 18.29 1.56 -0.87
C LEU A 153 18.74 0.10 -0.77
N LEU A 154 18.47 -0.64 -1.83
CA LEU A 154 18.91 -2.02 -1.99
C LEU A 154 20.19 -2.01 -2.80
N THR A 155 21.33 -2.29 -2.16
CA THR A 155 22.63 -2.35 -2.85
C THR A 155 22.79 -3.67 -3.60
N GLY A 156 23.03 -3.59 -4.89
CA GLY A 156 23.20 -4.73 -5.79
C GLY A 156 24.40 -4.58 -6.72
N PRO A 157 24.68 -5.61 -7.53
CA PRO A 157 25.82 -5.61 -8.46
C PRO A 157 25.78 -4.48 -9.49
N THR A 158 24.61 -3.97 -9.79
CA THR A 158 24.38 -2.89 -10.78
C THR A 158 24.19 -1.51 -10.14
N GLY A 159 24.50 -1.38 -8.85
CA GLY A 159 24.32 -0.17 -8.05
C GLY A 159 23.08 -0.21 -7.17
N ASP A 160 22.84 0.92 -6.52
CA ASP A 160 21.73 1.08 -5.60
C ASP A 160 20.39 1.17 -6.33
N THR A 161 19.39 0.52 -5.77
CA THR A 161 18.03 0.47 -6.31
C THR A 161 17.00 0.76 -5.21
N PHE A 162 15.82 1.15 -5.61
CA PHE A 162 14.63 1.17 -4.75
C PHE A 162 13.45 0.49 -5.44
N ASN A 163 12.51 0.01 -4.67
CA ASN A 163 11.26 -0.54 -5.19
C ASN A 163 10.15 0.51 -5.14
N ARG A 164 9.35 0.58 -6.20
CA ARG A 164 8.18 1.43 -6.32
C ARG A 164 6.96 0.58 -6.66
N LEU A 165 5.96 0.61 -5.78
CA LEU A 165 4.73 -0.17 -5.91
C LEU A 165 3.54 0.78 -6.04
N THR A 166 2.75 0.59 -7.07
CA THR A 166 1.57 1.40 -7.37
C THR A 166 0.31 0.58 -7.12
N TRP A 167 -0.61 1.18 -6.37
CA TRP A 167 -1.83 0.55 -5.90
C TRP A 167 -3.06 1.38 -6.29
N ILE A 168 -4.17 0.73 -6.54
CA ILE A 168 -5.48 1.35 -6.77
C ILE A 168 -6.47 0.87 -5.71
N ARG A 169 -7.49 1.64 -5.42
CA ARG A 169 -8.54 1.22 -4.46
C ARG A 169 -9.15 -0.12 -4.90
N ALA A 170 -9.39 -1.01 -3.91
CA ALA A 170 -9.97 -2.33 -4.16
C ALA A 170 -11.50 -2.27 -4.32
#